data_1063c3fb448a98ed00645fcfaffded87
#
_entry.id   1063c3fb448a98ed00645fcfaffded87
#
_cell.length_a   1.000
_cell.length_b   1.000
_cell.length_c   1.000
_cell.angle_alpha   90.00
_cell.angle_beta   90.00
_cell.angle_gamma   90.00
#
_symmetry.space_group_name_H-M   'P 1'
#
loop_
_entity.id
_entity.type
_entity.pdbx_description
1 polymer ?
#
loop_
_entity_poly.entity_id
_entity_poly.type
_entity_poly.pdbx_seq_one_letter_code
_entity_poly.pdbx_strand_id
1 'polypeptide(L)'
;LTLEFTPSKPEIKLYNLVNGYLQRPDLMAFTGSQRHLISLILRKRLGSSTYAIASTLERIADRLDREVTTGDHHEEPEDYFVEEELTSDEREAFENGPAEDELEANAASSLQDAIRAEAEELRGFAALAHSISVNEKARKLNEALEKGFAKLREIGAPEKAIIFTDSTKTQEYLAQSLKEAGWGDGLVLFNGSNNSRESQEIYRRWMQENAGGDLITGIPTSDRRKALVDYFRDSGRVMIATEAAGEGVNLQFCSMVVNYDLPWNPQRVEQR
;
A
#
# COMPACT_ATOMS: atom_id res chain seq x y z
N LEU A 1 -4.17 -21.24 5.53
CA LEU A 1 -2.79 -21.53 5.89
C LEU A 1 -2.06 -20.23 6.23
N THR A 2 -1.47 -20.14 7.42
CA THR A 2 -0.60 -19.02 7.81
C THR A 2 0.85 -19.42 7.52
N LEU A 3 1.59 -18.58 6.81
CA LEU A 3 3.01 -18.78 6.57
C LEU A 3 3.81 -17.78 7.41
N GLU A 4 4.66 -18.32 8.27
CA GLU A 4 5.57 -17.52 9.08
C GLU A 4 6.83 -17.14 8.30
N PHE A 5 7.34 -15.93 8.54
CA PHE A 5 8.62 -15.47 8.04
C PHE A 5 9.41 -14.79 9.16
N THR A 6 10.71 -14.80 9.02
CA THR A 6 11.61 -14.09 9.94
C THR A 6 12.23 -12.92 9.19
N PRO A 7 11.99 -11.67 9.63
CA PRO A 7 12.61 -10.51 9.00
C PRO A 7 14.16 -10.60 9.04
N SER A 8 14.80 -10.07 8.02
CA SER A 8 16.26 -9.97 7.97
C SER A 8 16.79 -8.96 9.00
N LYS A 9 18.08 -9.03 9.29
CA LYS A 9 18.72 -8.08 10.23
C LYS A 9 18.52 -6.60 9.83
N PRO A 10 18.65 -6.21 8.53
CA PRO A 10 18.35 -4.84 8.11
C PRO A 10 16.87 -4.45 8.33
N GLU A 11 15.93 -5.36 8.06
CA GLU A 11 14.50 -5.11 8.31
C GLU A 11 14.22 -4.91 9.81
N ILE A 12 14.81 -5.75 10.67
CA ILE A 12 14.69 -5.60 12.13
C ILE A 12 15.29 -4.26 12.60
N LYS A 13 16.45 -3.87 12.03
CA LYS A 13 17.08 -2.58 12.35
C LYS A 13 16.17 -1.41 11.96
N LEU A 14 15.62 -1.42 10.76
CA LEU A 14 14.69 -0.39 10.30
C LEU A 14 13.47 -0.32 11.20
N TYR A 15 12.86 -1.48 11.51
CA TYR A 15 11.71 -1.57 12.41
C TYR A 15 11.99 -0.93 13.76
N ASN A 16 13.11 -1.26 14.39
CA ASN A 16 13.47 -0.73 15.71
C ASN A 16 13.72 0.78 15.68
N LEU A 17 14.37 1.29 14.63
CA LEU A 17 14.63 2.73 14.48
C LEU A 17 13.33 3.51 14.30
N VAL A 18 12.47 3.11 13.36
CA VAL A 18 11.19 3.78 13.10
C VAL A 18 10.26 3.67 14.32
N ASN A 19 10.16 2.48 14.94
CA ASN A 19 9.33 2.32 16.12
C ASN A 19 9.82 3.14 17.32
N GLY A 20 11.15 3.22 17.52
CA GLY A 20 11.75 4.08 18.56
C GLY A 20 11.46 5.56 18.30
N TYR A 21 11.56 6.01 17.04
CA TYR A 21 11.18 7.35 16.62
C TYR A 21 9.71 7.66 16.98
N LEU A 22 8.76 6.78 16.56
CA LEU A 22 7.34 6.98 16.81
C LEU A 22 6.93 7.01 18.29
N GLN A 23 7.79 6.53 19.19
CA GLN A 23 7.54 6.55 20.63
C GLN A 23 7.98 7.87 21.31
N ARG A 24 8.76 8.70 20.64
CA ARG A 24 9.25 9.97 21.22
C ARG A 24 8.08 10.95 21.44
N PRO A 25 8.02 11.66 22.58
CA PRO A 25 6.93 12.60 22.87
C PRO A 25 7.05 13.93 22.12
N ASP A 26 8.24 14.27 21.65
CA ASP A 26 8.69 15.57 21.14
C ASP A 26 8.83 15.63 19.62
N LEU A 27 8.06 14.83 18.88
CA LEU A 27 8.10 14.83 17.42
C LEU A 27 7.49 16.11 16.85
N MET A 28 8.20 16.72 15.90
CA MET A 28 7.74 17.88 15.13
C MET A 28 6.83 17.44 13.98
N ALA A 29 7.07 16.25 13.44
CA ALA A 29 6.28 15.70 12.35
C ALA A 29 4.82 15.41 12.71
N PHE A 30 4.53 15.15 13.98
CA PHE A 30 3.19 14.74 14.43
C PHE A 30 2.82 15.51 15.69
N THR A 31 2.09 16.59 15.52
CA THR A 31 1.51 17.38 16.59
C THR A 31 0.01 17.08 16.68
N GLY A 32 -0.61 17.32 17.82
CA GLY A 32 -2.05 17.22 17.96
C GLY A 32 -2.64 15.81 18.12
N SER A 33 -3.94 15.74 17.87
CA SER A 33 -4.82 14.62 18.18
C SER A 33 -4.68 13.44 17.23
N GLN A 34 -4.22 13.67 15.99
CA GLN A 34 -4.09 12.64 14.94
C GLN A 34 -2.81 11.82 15.05
N ARG A 35 -1.87 12.22 15.91
CA ARG A 35 -0.57 11.55 16.12
C ARG A 35 -0.70 10.05 16.31
N HIS A 36 -1.68 9.61 17.12
CA HIS A 36 -1.87 8.19 17.39
C HIS A 36 -2.24 7.43 16.11
N LEU A 37 -3.16 7.97 15.34
CA LEU A 37 -3.61 7.39 14.08
C LEU A 37 -2.47 7.31 13.06
N ILE A 38 -1.74 8.42 12.86
CA ILE A 38 -0.58 8.46 11.95
C ILE A 38 0.46 7.42 12.36
N SER A 39 0.77 7.32 13.66
CA SER A 39 1.70 6.31 14.17
C SER A 39 1.25 4.87 13.90
N LEU A 40 -0.06 4.59 13.97
CA LEU A 40 -0.61 3.27 13.65
C LEU A 40 -0.46 2.96 12.16
N ILE A 41 -0.80 3.91 11.29
CA ILE A 41 -0.66 3.74 9.83
C ILE A 41 0.81 3.53 9.45
N LEU A 42 1.74 4.30 10.02
CA LEU A 42 3.18 4.13 9.79
C LEU A 42 3.68 2.73 10.20
N ARG A 43 3.25 2.22 11.36
CA ARG A 43 3.58 0.85 11.78
C ARG A 43 3.01 -0.20 10.82
N LYS A 44 1.82 0.03 10.30
CA LYS A 44 1.19 -0.84 9.31
C LYS A 44 1.99 -0.83 7.99
N ARG A 45 2.37 0.35 7.49
CA ARG A 45 3.23 0.49 6.31
C ARG A 45 4.59 -0.21 6.50
N LEU A 46 5.19 -0.03 7.67
CA LEU A 46 6.46 -0.68 8.04
C LEU A 46 6.34 -2.21 8.04
N GLY A 47 5.21 -2.75 8.50
CA GLY A 47 4.91 -4.19 8.46
C GLY A 47 4.49 -4.72 7.08
N SER A 48 4.10 -3.82 6.17
CA SER A 48 3.72 -4.17 4.79
C SER A 48 4.94 -4.35 3.90
N SER A 49 5.69 -3.29 3.65
CA SER A 49 6.94 -3.36 2.87
C SER A 49 7.89 -2.22 3.23
N THR A 50 9.20 -2.48 3.07
CA THR A 50 10.24 -1.45 3.23
C THR A 50 10.06 -0.32 2.21
N TYR A 51 9.54 -0.63 1.02
CA TYR A 51 9.28 0.35 -0.03
C TYR A 51 8.11 1.30 0.33
N ALA A 52 7.03 0.77 0.89
CA ALA A 52 5.89 1.59 1.31
C ALA A 52 6.25 2.55 2.45
N ILE A 53 6.99 2.09 3.45
CA ILE A 53 7.40 2.97 4.54
C ILE A 53 8.42 4.00 4.09
N ALA A 54 9.35 3.68 3.18
CA ALA A 54 10.34 4.61 2.67
C ALA A 54 9.67 5.84 2.03
N SER A 55 8.74 5.63 1.11
CA SER A 55 8.03 6.73 0.43
C SER A 55 7.22 7.60 1.38
N THR A 56 6.65 6.99 2.44
CA THR A 56 5.92 7.73 3.47
C THR A 56 6.85 8.60 4.33
N LEU A 57 8.00 8.05 4.75
CA LEU A 57 8.99 8.79 5.52
C LEU A 57 9.59 9.97 4.72
N GLU A 58 9.84 9.79 3.43
CA GLU A 58 10.29 10.86 2.54
C GLU A 58 9.25 11.99 2.45
N ARG A 59 7.98 11.64 2.28
CA ARG A 59 6.89 12.62 2.21
C ARG A 59 6.78 13.44 3.50
N ILE A 60 6.89 12.79 4.66
CA ILE A 60 6.87 13.47 5.95
C ILE A 60 8.08 14.42 6.07
N ALA A 61 9.27 13.98 5.68
CA ALA A 61 10.46 14.82 5.69
C ALA A 61 10.32 16.03 4.75
N ASP A 62 9.74 15.85 3.55
CA ASP A 62 9.50 16.93 2.61
C ASP A 62 8.44 17.93 3.11
N ARG A 63 7.44 17.45 3.87
CA ARG A 63 6.50 18.33 4.56
C ARG A 63 7.22 19.21 5.60
N LEU A 64 8.03 18.60 6.46
CA LEU A 64 8.80 19.33 7.47
C LEU A 64 9.70 20.41 6.84
N ASP A 65 10.35 20.14 5.70
CA ASP A 65 11.15 21.14 5.00
C ASP A 65 10.29 22.27 4.40
N ARG A 66 9.10 21.95 3.91
CA ARG A 66 8.16 22.99 3.46
C ARG A 66 7.74 23.89 4.62
N GLU A 67 7.41 23.31 5.75
CA GLU A 67 7.04 24.02 6.97
C GLU A 67 8.13 25.02 7.42
N VAL A 68 9.40 24.61 7.43
CA VAL A 68 10.52 25.49 7.72
C VAL A 68 10.62 26.64 6.72
N THR A 69 10.29 26.39 5.45
CA THR A 69 10.45 27.35 4.35
C THR A 69 9.29 28.35 4.27
N THR A 70 8.06 27.88 4.46
CA THR A 70 6.83 28.68 4.29
C THR A 70 6.28 29.24 5.59
N GLY A 71 6.62 28.64 6.74
CA GLY A 71 6.01 28.92 8.03
C GLY A 71 4.57 28.44 8.16
N ASP A 72 4.13 27.58 7.24
CA ASP A 72 2.77 27.04 7.20
C ASP A 72 2.72 25.70 7.95
N HIS A 73 1.91 25.62 8.99
CA HIS A 73 1.79 24.48 9.88
C HIS A 73 0.51 23.66 9.65
N HIS A 74 -0.07 23.72 8.47
CA HIS A 74 -1.26 22.91 8.17
C HIS A 74 -0.93 21.42 8.13
N GLU A 75 -1.66 20.63 8.92
CA GLU A 75 -1.58 19.17 8.97
C GLU A 75 -2.80 18.56 8.28
N GLU A 76 -2.69 18.27 7.00
CA GLU A 76 -3.70 17.53 6.27
C GLU A 76 -3.28 16.07 6.08
N PRO A 77 -4.22 15.09 6.07
CA PRO A 77 -3.89 13.68 5.80
C PRO A 77 -3.07 13.47 4.53
N GLU A 78 -3.30 14.30 3.52
CA GLU A 78 -2.62 14.30 2.23
C GLU A 78 -1.14 14.69 2.32
N ASP A 79 -0.73 15.40 3.38
CA ASP A 79 0.67 15.73 3.65
C ASP A 79 1.48 14.50 4.10
N TYR A 80 0.83 13.53 4.69
CA TYR A 80 1.46 12.30 5.20
C TYR A 80 1.30 11.13 4.24
N PHE A 81 0.13 11.03 3.58
CA PHE A 81 -0.23 9.89 2.74
C PHE A 81 -0.80 10.35 1.41
N VAL A 82 -0.59 9.55 0.37
CA VAL A 82 -1.36 9.72 -0.86
C VAL A 82 -2.77 9.23 -0.58
N GLU A 83 -3.79 10.00 -0.98
CA GLU A 83 -5.20 9.65 -0.73
C GLU A 83 -5.56 8.25 -1.22
N GLU A 84 -5.02 7.85 -2.37
CA GLU A 84 -5.20 6.51 -2.96
C GLU A 84 -4.56 5.38 -2.13
N GLU A 85 -3.66 5.70 -1.20
CA GLU A 85 -2.99 4.75 -0.32
C GLU A 85 -3.72 4.54 1.01
N LEU A 86 -4.68 5.42 1.35
CA LEU A 86 -5.49 5.28 2.53
C LEU A 86 -6.65 4.32 2.28
N THR A 87 -6.84 3.39 3.20
CA THR A 87 -8.04 2.55 3.22
C THR A 87 -9.27 3.38 3.61
N SER A 88 -10.48 2.87 3.31
CA SER A 88 -11.72 3.55 3.72
C SER A 88 -11.78 3.78 5.23
N ASP A 89 -11.33 2.80 6.03
CA ASP A 89 -11.31 2.89 7.50
C ASP A 89 -10.31 3.95 8.00
N GLU A 90 -9.15 4.06 7.33
CA GLU A 90 -8.14 5.08 7.63
C GLU A 90 -8.65 6.49 7.30
N ARG A 91 -9.34 6.69 6.17
CA ARG A 91 -9.97 7.97 5.81
C ARG A 91 -11.05 8.38 6.79
N GLU A 92 -11.96 7.45 7.10
CA GLU A 92 -13.02 7.70 8.08
C GLU A 92 -12.45 8.07 9.45
N ALA A 93 -11.33 7.45 9.87
CA ALA A 93 -10.66 7.75 11.12
C ALA A 93 -10.02 9.16 11.13
N PHE A 94 -9.52 9.66 9.98
CA PHE A 94 -9.05 11.04 9.84
C PHE A 94 -10.22 12.04 9.88
N GLU A 95 -11.29 11.78 9.13
CA GLU A 95 -12.46 12.66 9.06
C GLU A 95 -13.18 12.83 10.41
N ASN A 96 -13.22 11.76 11.22
CA ASN A 96 -13.88 11.75 12.52
C ASN A 96 -12.93 12.03 13.70
N GLY A 97 -11.65 12.31 13.43
CA GLY A 97 -10.66 12.68 14.45
C GLY A 97 -11.02 14.01 15.14
N PRO A 98 -10.60 14.20 16.41
CA PRO A 98 -10.80 15.48 17.08
C PRO A 98 -10.03 16.59 16.35
N ALA A 99 -10.62 17.80 16.30
CA ALA A 99 -10.00 18.99 15.71
C ALA A 99 -8.71 19.37 16.47
N GLU A 100 -7.75 19.95 15.76
CA GLU A 100 -6.47 20.35 16.32
C GLU A 100 -6.60 21.51 17.31
N ASP A 101 -5.85 21.40 18.42
CA ASP A 101 -5.58 22.54 19.30
C ASP A 101 -4.39 23.34 18.74
N GLU A 102 -4.61 24.63 18.48
CA GLU A 102 -3.56 25.55 18.03
C GLU A 102 -2.43 25.64 19.07
N LEU A 103 -1.24 25.22 18.67
CA LEU A 103 -0.02 25.40 19.48
C LEU A 103 0.57 26.79 19.27
N GLU A 104 0.71 27.55 20.36
CA GLU A 104 1.36 28.86 20.35
C GLU A 104 2.85 28.76 19.98
N ALA A 105 3.24 29.47 18.91
CA ALA A 105 4.62 29.54 18.42
C ALA A 105 5.49 30.47 19.30
N ASN A 106 6.37 29.88 20.10
CA ASN A 106 7.45 30.63 20.76
C ASN A 106 8.81 29.96 20.58
N ALA A 107 9.76 30.70 19.98
CA ALA A 107 11.18 30.39 19.73
C ALA A 107 11.50 29.87 18.31
N ALA A 108 11.38 30.74 17.30
CA ALA A 108 11.44 30.37 15.89
C ALA A 108 12.76 29.72 15.38
N SER A 109 13.94 30.05 15.88
CA SER A 109 15.19 29.52 15.31
C SER A 109 15.56 28.12 15.83
N SER A 110 15.40 27.86 17.12
CA SER A 110 15.66 26.52 17.70
C SER A 110 14.63 25.48 17.24
N LEU A 111 13.41 25.92 16.97
CA LEU A 111 12.34 25.06 16.43
C LEU A 111 12.65 24.66 14.98
N GLN A 112 13.07 25.59 14.14
CA GLN A 112 13.46 25.28 12.75
C GLN A 112 14.63 24.29 12.67
N ASP A 113 15.61 24.42 13.58
CA ASP A 113 16.75 23.48 13.63
C ASP A 113 16.28 22.08 14.08
N ALA A 114 15.34 22.00 15.02
CA ALA A 114 14.75 20.74 15.45
C ALA A 114 13.95 20.07 14.30
N ILE A 115 13.13 20.84 13.57
CA ILE A 115 12.37 20.35 12.43
C ILE A 115 13.30 19.81 11.33
N ARG A 116 14.39 20.53 11.00
CA ARG A 116 15.37 20.07 10.01
C ARG A 116 16.09 18.81 10.45
N ALA A 117 16.48 18.70 11.70
CA ALA A 117 17.14 17.52 12.25
C ALA A 117 16.21 16.29 12.17
N GLU A 118 14.93 16.48 12.45
CA GLU A 118 13.93 15.41 12.32
C GLU A 118 13.70 14.99 10.86
N ALA A 119 13.62 15.95 9.93
CA ALA A 119 13.53 15.66 8.49
C ALA A 119 14.74 14.86 7.99
N GLU A 120 15.96 15.20 8.40
CA GLU A 120 17.18 14.45 8.07
C GLU A 120 17.15 13.02 8.66
N GLU A 121 16.69 12.86 9.89
CA GLU A 121 16.53 11.54 10.53
C GLU A 121 15.56 10.66 9.74
N LEU A 122 14.40 11.19 9.35
CA LEU A 122 13.41 10.48 8.52
C LEU A 122 13.96 10.07 7.16
N ARG A 123 14.74 10.94 6.51
CA ARG A 123 15.46 10.60 5.26
C ARG A 123 16.50 9.50 5.49
N GLY A 124 17.16 9.51 6.64
CA GLY A 124 18.08 8.43 7.03
C GLY A 124 17.36 7.08 7.13
N PHE A 125 16.16 7.04 7.70
CA PHE A 125 15.35 5.82 7.75
C PHE A 125 14.85 5.41 6.36
N ALA A 126 14.42 6.35 5.53
CA ALA A 126 14.01 6.08 4.16
C ALA A 126 15.17 5.51 3.32
N ALA A 127 16.37 6.08 3.43
CA ALA A 127 17.56 5.57 2.76
C ALA A 127 17.91 4.14 3.22
N LEU A 128 17.81 3.86 4.51
CA LEU A 128 17.98 2.48 5.03
C LEU A 128 16.93 1.56 4.43
N ALA A 129 15.66 1.97 4.37
CA ALA A 129 14.57 1.18 3.80
C ALA A 129 14.81 0.86 2.32
N HIS A 130 15.24 1.84 1.52
CA HIS A 130 15.61 1.64 0.10
C HIS A 130 16.83 0.74 -0.09
N SER A 131 17.74 0.68 0.87
CA SER A 131 18.91 -0.20 0.80
C SER A 131 18.55 -1.69 0.97
N ILE A 132 17.33 -1.99 1.45
CA ILE A 132 16.84 -3.36 1.65
C ILE A 132 16.23 -3.84 0.33
N SER A 133 17.04 -4.51 -0.47
CA SER A 133 16.64 -4.98 -1.82
C SER A 133 15.60 -6.10 -1.80
N VAL A 134 15.60 -6.94 -0.78
CA VAL A 134 14.68 -8.08 -0.64
C VAL A 134 13.98 -8.01 0.69
N ASN A 135 12.65 -7.95 0.63
CA ASN A 135 11.78 -8.06 1.79
C ASN A 135 11.45 -9.54 2.03
N GLU A 136 11.75 -10.06 3.23
CA GLU A 136 11.52 -11.47 3.55
C GLU A 136 10.05 -11.88 3.44
N LYS A 137 9.12 -10.99 3.72
CA LYS A 137 7.68 -11.20 3.53
C LYS A 137 7.35 -11.43 2.05
N ALA A 138 7.92 -10.65 1.14
CA ALA A 138 7.71 -10.82 -0.30
C ALA A 138 8.39 -12.11 -0.83
N ARG A 139 9.57 -12.45 -0.32
CA ARG A 139 10.20 -13.75 -0.63
C ARG A 139 9.31 -14.91 -0.20
N LYS A 140 8.70 -14.80 0.98
CA LYS A 140 7.78 -15.82 1.49
C LYS A 140 6.48 -15.91 0.67
N LEU A 141 6.01 -14.78 0.13
CA LEU A 141 4.89 -14.77 -0.80
C LEU A 141 5.20 -15.60 -2.06
N ASN A 142 6.39 -15.47 -2.63
CA ASN A 142 6.79 -16.28 -3.79
C ASN A 142 6.71 -17.77 -3.49
N GLU A 143 7.29 -18.22 -2.37
CA GLU A 143 7.18 -19.62 -1.91
C GLU A 143 5.71 -20.07 -1.73
N ALA A 144 4.86 -19.17 -1.23
CA ALA A 144 3.43 -19.44 -1.04
C ALA A 144 2.73 -19.68 -2.37
N LEU A 145 3.02 -18.83 -3.37
CA LEU A 145 2.46 -18.97 -4.72
C LEU A 145 2.91 -20.29 -5.36
N GLU A 146 4.21 -20.61 -5.33
CA GLU A 146 4.73 -21.86 -5.89
C GLU A 146 4.03 -23.09 -5.30
N LYS A 147 3.94 -23.17 -3.98
CA LYS A 147 3.26 -24.26 -3.27
C LYS A 147 1.77 -24.28 -3.54
N GLY A 148 1.13 -23.12 -3.55
CA GLY A 148 -0.29 -22.98 -3.81
C GLY A 148 -0.66 -23.45 -5.22
N PHE A 149 0.06 -22.98 -6.23
CA PHE A 149 -0.18 -23.39 -7.63
C PHE A 149 0.12 -24.87 -7.85
N ALA A 150 1.17 -25.44 -7.21
CA ALA A 150 1.41 -26.87 -7.25
C ALA A 150 0.18 -27.65 -6.69
N LYS A 151 -0.38 -27.19 -5.58
CA LYS A 151 -1.57 -27.81 -4.97
C LYS A 151 -2.82 -27.67 -5.84
N LEU A 152 -3.02 -26.50 -6.46
CA LEU A 152 -4.16 -26.29 -7.37
C LEU A 152 -4.09 -27.24 -8.58
N ARG A 153 -2.90 -27.48 -9.15
CA ARG A 153 -2.70 -28.46 -10.23
C ARG A 153 -3.05 -29.88 -9.78
N GLU A 154 -2.62 -30.29 -8.58
CA GLU A 154 -2.94 -31.62 -8.04
C GLU A 154 -4.44 -31.88 -7.94
N ILE A 155 -5.23 -30.87 -7.56
CA ILE A 155 -6.67 -31.01 -7.37
C ILE A 155 -7.49 -30.62 -8.62
N GLY A 156 -6.83 -30.27 -9.73
CA GLY A 156 -7.47 -29.85 -10.98
C GLY A 156 -8.22 -28.53 -10.91
N ALA A 157 -7.84 -27.64 -9.95
CA ALA A 157 -8.43 -26.32 -9.82
C ALA A 157 -7.70 -25.30 -10.71
N PRO A 158 -8.38 -24.19 -11.12
CA PRO A 158 -7.73 -23.13 -11.88
C PRO A 158 -6.53 -22.52 -11.16
N GLU A 159 -5.39 -22.36 -11.86
CA GLU A 159 -4.18 -21.74 -11.31
C GLU A 159 -4.34 -20.22 -11.25
N LYS A 160 -5.18 -19.72 -10.33
CA LYS A 160 -5.46 -18.31 -10.12
C LYS A 160 -5.30 -17.94 -8.65
N ALA A 161 -4.57 -16.85 -8.41
CA ALA A 161 -4.37 -16.30 -7.07
C ALA A 161 -4.69 -14.81 -7.04
N ILE A 162 -5.34 -14.37 -5.96
CA ILE A 162 -5.48 -12.96 -5.64
C ILE A 162 -4.69 -12.65 -4.37
N ILE A 163 -3.92 -11.57 -4.40
CA ILE A 163 -3.09 -11.08 -3.30
C ILE A 163 -3.66 -9.73 -2.85
N PHE A 164 -4.07 -9.64 -1.61
CA PHE A 164 -4.53 -8.38 -1.02
C PHE A 164 -3.41 -7.68 -0.27
N THR A 165 -3.23 -6.39 -0.56
CA THR A 165 -2.29 -5.49 0.12
C THR A 165 -2.99 -4.17 0.46
N ASP A 166 -2.45 -3.43 1.43
CA ASP A 166 -3.07 -2.20 1.90
C ASP A 166 -2.72 -0.98 1.04
N SER A 167 -1.55 -0.97 0.38
CA SER A 167 -1.10 0.22 -0.33
C SER A 167 -0.72 -0.04 -1.78
N THR A 168 -0.92 0.98 -2.63
CA THR A 168 -0.46 0.98 -4.02
C THR A 168 1.07 0.88 -4.11
N LYS A 169 1.81 1.41 -3.14
CA LYS A 169 3.27 1.29 -3.09
C LYS A 169 3.73 -0.15 -2.83
N THR A 170 3.07 -0.84 -1.89
CA THR A 170 3.33 -2.27 -1.71
C THR A 170 2.90 -3.07 -2.94
N GLN A 171 1.77 -2.72 -3.58
CA GLN A 171 1.32 -3.35 -4.82
C GLN A 171 2.38 -3.22 -5.93
N GLU A 172 2.94 -2.03 -6.15
CA GLU A 172 4.01 -1.77 -7.13
C GLU A 172 5.25 -2.61 -6.83
N TYR A 173 5.69 -2.61 -5.58
CA TYR A 173 6.83 -3.41 -5.12
C TYR A 173 6.60 -4.91 -5.35
N LEU A 174 5.43 -5.44 -4.96
CA LEU A 174 5.10 -6.85 -5.16
C LEU A 174 5.01 -7.20 -6.64
N ALA A 175 4.47 -6.32 -7.47
CA ALA A 175 4.41 -6.53 -8.92
C ALA A 175 5.80 -6.66 -9.52
N GLN A 176 6.73 -5.79 -9.12
CA GLN A 176 8.12 -5.87 -9.58
C GLN A 176 8.79 -7.17 -9.09
N SER A 177 8.69 -7.46 -7.80
CA SER A 177 9.27 -8.67 -7.19
C SER A 177 8.73 -9.96 -7.84
N LEU A 178 7.43 -10.03 -8.10
CA LEU A 178 6.81 -11.19 -8.75
C LEU A 178 7.19 -11.30 -10.24
N LYS A 179 7.33 -10.19 -10.96
CA LYS A 179 7.84 -10.20 -12.35
C LYS A 179 9.26 -10.78 -12.40
N GLU A 180 10.14 -10.36 -11.49
CA GLU A 180 11.52 -10.87 -11.37
C GLU A 180 11.56 -12.35 -11.00
N ALA A 181 10.58 -12.83 -10.23
CA ALA A 181 10.44 -14.24 -9.89
C ALA A 181 9.73 -15.09 -10.98
N GLY A 182 9.40 -14.50 -12.13
CA GLY A 182 8.78 -15.22 -13.25
C GLY A 182 7.24 -15.28 -13.25
N TRP A 183 6.59 -14.53 -12.38
CA TRP A 183 5.11 -14.44 -12.33
C TRP A 183 4.53 -13.29 -13.18
N GLY A 184 5.33 -12.70 -14.08
CA GLY A 184 4.90 -11.55 -14.88
C GLY A 184 3.77 -11.83 -15.85
N ASP A 185 3.72 -13.05 -16.42
CA ASP A 185 2.69 -13.44 -17.36
C ASP A 185 1.32 -13.58 -16.68
N GLY A 186 0.35 -12.80 -17.15
CA GLY A 186 -0.99 -12.80 -16.58
C GLY A 186 -1.07 -12.12 -15.20
N LEU A 187 -0.10 -11.28 -14.85
CA LEU A 187 -0.15 -10.44 -13.65
C LEU A 187 -1.08 -9.25 -13.87
N VAL A 188 -2.00 -9.04 -12.94
CA VAL A 188 -2.99 -7.95 -12.97
C VAL A 188 -2.84 -7.10 -11.71
N LEU A 189 -2.75 -5.78 -11.89
CA LEU A 189 -2.83 -4.81 -10.79
C LEU A 189 -4.24 -4.26 -10.72
N PHE A 190 -4.85 -4.32 -9.53
CA PHE A 190 -6.21 -3.87 -9.31
C PHE A 190 -6.26 -2.94 -8.10
N ASN A 191 -6.48 -1.64 -8.34
CA ASN A 191 -6.52 -0.59 -7.32
C ASN A 191 -7.60 0.45 -7.62
N GLY A 192 -7.70 1.50 -6.83
CA GLY A 192 -8.73 2.52 -6.98
C GLY A 192 -8.71 3.20 -8.35
N SER A 193 -7.52 3.60 -8.82
CA SER A 193 -7.36 4.33 -10.09
C SER A 193 -7.26 3.42 -11.33
N ASN A 194 -6.67 2.24 -11.18
CA ASN A 194 -6.39 1.29 -12.28
C ASN A 194 -5.72 1.95 -13.50
N ASN A 195 -4.79 2.87 -13.26
CA ASN A 195 -4.17 3.72 -14.27
C ASN A 195 -2.81 3.22 -14.79
N SER A 196 -2.34 2.03 -14.35
CA SER A 196 -1.09 1.48 -14.87
C SER A 196 -1.15 1.30 -16.39
N ARG A 197 0.02 1.31 -17.04
CA ARG A 197 0.13 1.11 -18.48
C ARG A 197 -0.51 -0.21 -18.91
N GLU A 198 -0.25 -1.27 -18.16
CA GLU A 198 -0.80 -2.60 -18.39
C GLU A 198 -2.33 -2.60 -18.25
N SER A 199 -2.87 -1.93 -17.23
CA SER A 199 -4.31 -1.79 -17.03
C SER A 199 -4.98 -1.05 -18.18
N GLN A 200 -4.35 -0.01 -18.71
CA GLN A 200 -4.84 0.73 -19.86
C GLN A 200 -4.82 -0.10 -21.15
N GLU A 201 -3.81 -0.96 -21.34
CA GLU A 201 -3.72 -1.85 -22.48
C GLU A 201 -4.81 -2.93 -22.43
N ILE A 202 -5.06 -3.53 -21.26
CA ILE A 202 -6.15 -4.49 -21.04
C ILE A 202 -7.50 -3.81 -21.34
N TYR A 203 -7.72 -2.62 -20.78
CA TYR A 203 -8.96 -1.88 -20.99
C TYR A 203 -9.19 -1.52 -22.45
N ARG A 204 -8.17 -1.07 -23.17
CA ARG A 204 -8.27 -0.72 -24.59
C ARG A 204 -8.68 -1.94 -25.44
N ARG A 205 -8.05 -3.11 -25.19
CA ARG A 205 -8.40 -4.36 -25.87
C ARG A 205 -9.83 -4.77 -25.56
N TRP A 206 -10.22 -4.75 -24.29
CA TRP A 206 -11.56 -5.09 -23.85
C TRP A 206 -12.62 -4.20 -24.52
N MET A 207 -12.37 -2.88 -24.64
CA MET A 207 -13.26 -1.96 -25.36
C MET A 207 -13.42 -2.30 -26.83
N GLN A 208 -12.36 -2.73 -27.51
CA GLN A 208 -12.40 -3.16 -28.90
C GLN A 208 -13.20 -4.45 -29.07
N GLU A 209 -12.97 -5.42 -28.22
CA GLU A 209 -13.63 -6.74 -28.25
C GLU A 209 -15.14 -6.65 -27.96
N ASN A 210 -15.55 -5.67 -27.16
CA ASN A 210 -16.95 -5.48 -26.75
C ASN A 210 -17.65 -4.30 -27.46
N ALA A 211 -17.03 -3.74 -28.50
CA ALA A 211 -17.58 -2.61 -29.23
C ALA A 211 -18.97 -2.92 -29.81
N GLY A 212 -19.96 -2.11 -29.47
CA GLY A 212 -21.36 -2.29 -29.92
C GLY A 212 -22.18 -3.30 -29.12
N GLY A 213 -21.62 -3.87 -28.05
CA GLY A 213 -22.34 -4.76 -27.12
C GLY A 213 -22.83 -4.02 -25.87
N ASP A 214 -23.68 -4.71 -25.08
CA ASP A 214 -24.29 -4.17 -23.86
C ASP A 214 -23.35 -4.17 -22.63
N LEU A 215 -22.11 -4.67 -22.77
CA LEU A 215 -21.15 -4.78 -21.67
C LEU A 215 -20.49 -3.44 -21.33
N ILE A 216 -20.43 -2.52 -22.30
CA ILE A 216 -19.84 -1.19 -22.12
C ILE A 216 -20.90 -0.27 -21.52
N THR A 217 -20.65 0.17 -20.26
CA THR A 217 -21.62 1.02 -19.55
C THR A 217 -21.47 2.50 -19.91
N GLY A 218 -20.35 2.90 -20.52
CA GLY A 218 -19.99 4.29 -20.79
C GLY A 218 -19.40 5.03 -19.58
N ILE A 219 -19.24 4.34 -18.45
CA ILE A 219 -18.56 4.87 -17.25
C ILE A 219 -17.14 4.32 -17.23
N PRO A 220 -16.10 5.13 -17.55
CA PRO A 220 -14.75 4.63 -17.76
C PRO A 220 -14.15 3.89 -16.56
N THR A 221 -14.45 4.32 -15.33
CA THR A 221 -13.98 3.66 -14.11
C THR A 221 -14.59 2.28 -13.93
N SER A 222 -15.90 2.16 -14.15
CA SER A 222 -16.63 0.88 -14.08
C SER A 222 -16.17 -0.08 -15.17
N ASP A 223 -16.10 0.41 -16.41
CA ASP A 223 -15.71 -0.39 -17.58
C ASP A 223 -14.26 -0.89 -17.44
N ARG A 224 -13.35 -0.05 -16.92
CA ARG A 224 -11.97 -0.46 -16.65
C ARG A 224 -11.87 -1.53 -15.57
N ARG A 225 -12.61 -1.39 -14.46
CA ARG A 225 -12.67 -2.42 -13.42
C ARG A 225 -13.16 -3.74 -13.98
N LYS A 226 -14.24 -3.70 -14.78
CA LYS A 226 -14.79 -4.88 -15.45
C LYS A 226 -13.79 -5.52 -16.39
N ALA A 227 -13.12 -4.74 -17.24
CA ALA A 227 -12.11 -5.21 -18.17
C ALA A 227 -10.97 -5.97 -17.45
N LEU A 228 -10.47 -5.45 -16.32
CA LEU A 228 -9.42 -6.09 -15.54
C LEU A 228 -9.89 -7.41 -14.91
N VAL A 229 -11.13 -7.46 -14.41
CA VAL A 229 -11.71 -8.68 -13.84
C VAL A 229 -11.94 -9.74 -14.91
N ASP A 230 -12.49 -9.35 -16.07
CA ASP A 230 -12.69 -10.25 -17.22
C ASP A 230 -11.33 -10.80 -17.70
N TYR A 231 -10.33 -9.95 -17.87
CA TYR A 231 -8.98 -10.39 -18.22
C TYR A 231 -8.39 -11.36 -17.18
N PHE A 232 -8.53 -11.05 -15.87
CA PHE A 232 -8.05 -11.95 -14.82
C PHE A 232 -8.77 -13.29 -14.85
N ARG A 233 -10.09 -13.29 -15.10
CA ARG A 233 -10.88 -14.53 -15.24
C ARG A 233 -10.41 -15.38 -16.42
N ASP A 234 -10.18 -14.77 -17.56
CA ASP A 234 -9.98 -15.50 -18.82
C ASP A 234 -8.50 -15.81 -19.10
N SER A 235 -7.59 -14.90 -18.77
CA SER A 235 -6.17 -14.97 -19.13
C SER A 235 -5.20 -14.74 -17.97
N GLY A 236 -5.61 -14.00 -16.92
CA GLY A 236 -4.75 -13.67 -15.78
C GLY A 236 -4.48 -14.87 -14.87
N ARG A 237 -3.34 -14.85 -14.20
CA ARG A 237 -2.93 -15.89 -13.23
C ARG A 237 -2.83 -15.35 -11.83
N VAL A 238 -2.26 -14.17 -11.65
CA VAL A 238 -2.10 -13.52 -10.35
C VAL A 238 -2.67 -12.12 -10.43
N MET A 239 -3.54 -11.77 -9.47
CA MET A 239 -4.02 -10.40 -9.29
C MET A 239 -3.48 -9.87 -7.97
N ILE A 240 -2.88 -8.68 -7.98
CA ILE A 240 -2.56 -7.95 -6.77
C ILE A 240 -3.58 -6.83 -6.62
N ALA A 241 -4.40 -6.90 -5.59
CA ALA A 241 -5.48 -5.95 -5.33
C ALA A 241 -5.20 -5.13 -4.08
N THR A 242 -5.48 -3.82 -4.14
CA THR A 242 -5.61 -3.03 -2.92
C THR A 242 -6.96 -3.26 -2.27
N GLU A 243 -7.06 -3.06 -0.97
CA GLU A 243 -8.28 -3.30 -0.21
C GLU A 243 -9.48 -2.53 -0.78
N ALA A 244 -9.29 -1.23 -1.05
CA ALA A 244 -10.34 -0.38 -1.63
C ALA A 244 -10.86 -0.86 -2.99
N ALA A 245 -10.04 -1.57 -3.76
CA ALA A 245 -10.44 -2.07 -5.07
C ALA A 245 -11.18 -3.41 -5.01
N GLY A 246 -10.93 -4.22 -3.98
CA GLY A 246 -11.53 -5.56 -3.84
C GLY A 246 -13.02 -5.53 -3.50
N GLU A 247 -13.55 -4.42 -3.01
CA GLU A 247 -14.95 -4.31 -2.61
C GLU A 247 -15.92 -4.38 -3.81
N GLY A 248 -16.93 -5.24 -3.69
CA GLY A 248 -18.00 -5.38 -4.68
C GLY A 248 -17.61 -6.08 -5.98
N VAL A 249 -16.48 -6.77 -6.02
CA VAL A 249 -16.01 -7.50 -7.21
C VAL A 249 -16.27 -8.99 -7.03
N ASN A 250 -16.88 -9.62 -8.03
CA ASN A 250 -17.07 -11.07 -8.02
C ASN A 250 -15.79 -11.78 -8.51
N LEU A 251 -15.05 -12.38 -7.57
CA LEU A 251 -13.82 -13.12 -7.80
C LEU A 251 -13.93 -14.62 -7.45
N GLN A 252 -15.15 -15.15 -7.38
CA GLN A 252 -15.42 -16.54 -7.01
C GLN A 252 -14.74 -17.59 -7.91
N PHE A 253 -14.30 -17.22 -9.09
CA PHE A 253 -13.51 -18.06 -9.98
C PHE A 253 -12.04 -18.20 -9.55
N CYS A 254 -11.59 -17.39 -8.61
CA CYS A 254 -10.23 -17.45 -8.09
C CYS A 254 -10.10 -18.58 -7.07
N SER A 255 -9.07 -19.39 -7.21
CA SER A 255 -8.89 -20.61 -6.41
C SER A 255 -8.01 -20.39 -5.16
N MET A 256 -7.27 -19.27 -5.09
CA MET A 256 -6.35 -18.97 -4.00
C MET A 256 -6.43 -17.50 -3.59
N VAL A 257 -6.65 -17.26 -2.31
CA VAL A 257 -6.60 -15.91 -1.72
C VAL A 257 -5.41 -15.81 -0.80
N VAL A 258 -4.62 -14.74 -0.94
CA VAL A 258 -3.46 -14.42 -0.10
C VAL A 258 -3.69 -13.05 0.53
N ASN A 259 -3.83 -12.99 1.84
CA ASN A 259 -3.79 -11.74 2.58
C ASN A 259 -2.32 -11.41 2.87
N TYR A 260 -1.71 -10.62 2.00
CA TYR A 260 -0.35 -10.12 2.24
C TYR A 260 -0.35 -9.16 3.40
N ASP A 261 -1.31 -8.23 3.43
CA ASP A 261 -1.59 -7.39 4.57
C ASP A 261 -2.97 -7.74 5.15
N LEU A 262 -3.07 -7.66 6.47
CA LEU A 262 -4.33 -7.89 7.17
C LEU A 262 -5.05 -6.55 7.37
N PRO A 263 -6.35 -6.48 7.03
CA PRO A 263 -7.13 -5.27 7.26
C PRO A 263 -7.30 -4.99 8.76
N TRP A 264 -7.55 -3.74 9.11
CA TRP A 264 -7.86 -3.37 10.50
C TRP A 264 -9.18 -4.00 10.96
N ASN A 265 -10.15 -4.09 10.07
CA ASN A 265 -11.44 -4.70 10.35
C ASN A 265 -11.40 -6.21 10.01
N PRO A 266 -11.46 -7.12 11.01
CA PRO A 266 -11.43 -8.56 10.77
C PRO A 266 -12.57 -9.06 9.86
N GLN A 267 -13.72 -8.40 9.83
CA GLN A 267 -14.85 -8.78 8.98
C GLN A 267 -14.51 -8.69 7.48
N ARG A 268 -13.55 -7.83 7.11
CA ARG A 268 -13.08 -7.71 5.72
C ARG A 268 -12.30 -8.95 5.26
N VAL A 269 -11.69 -9.69 6.18
CA VAL A 269 -11.02 -10.97 5.84
C VAL A 269 -12.06 -12.02 5.43
N GLU A 270 -13.23 -12.00 6.07
CA GLU A 270 -14.33 -12.94 5.75
C GLU A 270 -15.03 -12.59 4.42
N GLN A 271 -14.95 -11.33 4.00
CA GLN A 271 -15.54 -10.85 2.74
C GLN A 271 -14.65 -11.13 1.50
N ARG A 272 -13.38 -11.42 1.71
CA ARG A 272 -12.40 -11.74 0.67
C ARG A 272 -12.43 -13.24 0.35
#